data_4a6bebfc466828494fa3bacf20b781b3
#
_entry.id   4a6bebfc466828494fa3bacf20b781b3
#
_cell.length_a   1.000
_cell.length_b   1.000
_cell.length_c   1.000
_cell.angle_alpha   90.00
_cell.angle_beta   90.00
_cell.angle_gamma   90.00
#
_symmetry.space_group_name_H-M   'P 1'
#
loop_
_entity.id
_entity.type
_entity.pdbx_description
1 polymer ?
#
loop_
_entity_poly.entity_id
_entity_poly.type
_entity_poly.pdbx_seq_one_letter_code
_entity_poly.pdbx_strand_id
1 'polypeptide(L)'
;SDNKLLYKNEHNFWLSKSISREVQKTLRASCYLLIYNLLESTTCDALDAIHLTLYSEARDLQDLSDNIKKIIFSNLKQGLGDGGIKKIIEDQIDLRTEILKHGYSKRNFLSGNFDIDQIQKVIKKYGFNLHIVNGENGKYRPEIIKIIKNKRNDLAHGSISFEQCGQNIPLFSMQE
;
A
#
# COMPACT_ATOMS: atom_id res chain seq x y z
N SER A 1 18.69 26.08 -11.48
CA SER A 1 17.25 26.14 -11.73
C SER A 1 16.56 26.71 -10.52
N ASP A 2 15.92 27.85 -10.71
CA ASP A 2 15.26 28.61 -9.66
C ASP A 2 14.03 27.83 -9.18
N ASN A 3 14.07 27.33 -7.95
CA ASN A 3 12.92 26.73 -7.28
C ASN A 3 11.88 27.82 -6.98
N LYS A 4 11.02 28.12 -7.93
CA LYS A 4 9.98 29.11 -7.86
C LYS A 4 8.62 28.44 -7.85
N LEU A 5 7.76 28.83 -6.91
CA LEU A 5 6.35 28.45 -6.91
C LEU A 5 5.62 29.39 -7.84
N LEU A 6 4.87 28.84 -8.82
CA LEU A 6 3.98 29.62 -9.66
C LEU A 6 2.58 29.62 -9.02
N TYR A 7 2.00 30.77 -8.87
CA TYR A 7 0.62 30.93 -8.38
C TYR A 7 -0.11 32.01 -9.15
N LYS A 8 -1.43 31.94 -9.21
CA LYS A 8 -2.26 32.99 -9.80
C LYS A 8 -2.66 33.99 -8.72
N ASN A 9 -2.55 35.27 -9.01
CA ASN A 9 -3.10 36.32 -8.15
C ASN A 9 -4.62 36.50 -8.39
N GLU A 10 -5.23 37.42 -7.65
CA GLU A 10 -6.66 37.78 -7.75
C GLU A 10 -7.10 38.17 -9.18
N HIS A 11 -6.17 38.64 -10.00
CA HIS A 11 -6.41 39.04 -11.40
C HIS A 11 -6.03 37.96 -12.43
N ASN A 12 -5.85 36.69 -11.99
CA ASN A 12 -5.47 35.55 -12.85
C ASN A 12 -4.08 35.64 -13.53
N PHE A 13 -3.19 36.55 -13.10
CA PHE A 13 -1.81 36.59 -13.57
C PHE A 13 -0.95 35.58 -12.84
N TRP A 14 -0.07 34.90 -13.59
CA TRP A 14 0.92 34.00 -13.02
C TRP A 14 2.06 34.80 -12.40
N LEU A 15 2.23 34.60 -11.11
CA LEU A 15 3.35 35.16 -10.34
C LEU A 15 4.27 34.05 -9.88
N SER A 16 5.56 34.36 -9.70
CA SER A 16 6.56 33.42 -9.17
C SER A 16 7.09 33.93 -7.85
N LYS A 17 7.13 33.03 -6.84
CA LYS A 17 7.74 33.31 -5.55
C LYS A 17 8.84 32.27 -5.30
N SER A 18 10.03 32.71 -4.88
CA SER A 18 11.08 31.78 -4.48
C SER A 18 10.65 31.03 -3.20
N ILE A 19 10.85 29.72 -3.19
CA ILE A 19 10.53 28.87 -2.06
C ILE A 19 11.76 28.84 -1.13
N SER A 20 11.55 29.13 0.17
CA SER A 20 12.65 29.04 1.13
C SER A 20 13.25 27.63 1.19
N ARG A 21 14.53 27.52 1.59
CA ARG A 21 15.20 26.22 1.69
C ARG A 21 14.53 25.28 2.69
N GLU A 22 13.99 25.81 3.77
CA GLU A 22 13.29 25.05 4.82
C GLU A 22 12.01 24.42 4.24
N VAL A 23 11.23 25.21 3.50
CA VAL A 23 10.01 24.71 2.84
C VAL A 23 10.35 23.64 1.80
N GLN A 24 11.43 23.84 1.01
CA GLN A 24 11.88 22.81 0.06
C GLN A 24 12.23 21.49 0.73
N LYS A 25 12.98 21.54 1.85
CA LYS A 25 13.33 20.35 2.63
C LYS A 25 12.07 19.66 3.16
N THR A 26 11.13 20.42 3.72
CA THR A 26 9.87 19.90 4.23
C THR A 26 9.06 19.23 3.11
N LEU A 27 8.94 19.87 1.94
CA LEU A 27 8.24 19.27 0.80
C LEU A 27 8.88 17.97 0.33
N ARG A 28 10.23 17.91 0.24
CA ARG A 28 10.95 16.69 -0.13
C ARG A 28 10.73 15.57 0.88
N ALA A 29 10.79 15.87 2.17
CA ALA A 29 10.50 14.88 3.21
C ALA A 29 9.05 14.38 3.14
N SER A 30 8.10 15.27 2.86
CA SER A 30 6.69 14.92 2.69
C SER A 30 6.45 13.96 1.51
N CYS A 31 7.29 14.02 0.45
CA CYS A 31 7.19 13.08 -0.66
C CYS A 31 7.36 11.61 -0.21
N TYR A 32 8.21 11.32 0.78
CA TYR A 32 8.33 9.96 1.30
C TYR A 32 7.04 9.44 1.91
N LEU A 33 6.31 10.28 2.66
CA LEU A 33 5.03 9.93 3.25
C LEU A 33 3.99 9.68 2.15
N LEU A 34 3.93 10.57 1.14
CA LEU A 34 2.98 10.47 0.04
C LEU A 34 3.22 9.22 -0.82
N ILE A 35 4.48 8.95 -1.20
CA ILE A 35 4.83 7.78 -2.01
C ILE A 35 4.55 6.49 -1.24
N TYR A 36 4.91 6.45 0.05
CA TYR A 36 4.60 5.29 0.90
C TYR A 36 3.09 5.03 0.95
N ASN A 37 2.28 6.06 1.24
CA ASN A 37 0.83 5.94 1.30
C ASN A 37 0.24 5.52 -0.06
N LEU A 38 0.78 6.03 -1.17
CA LEU A 38 0.36 5.64 -2.52
C LEU A 38 0.62 4.15 -2.77
N LEU A 39 1.82 3.67 -2.46
CA LEU A 39 2.18 2.26 -2.63
C LEU A 39 1.29 1.35 -1.76
N GLU A 40 1.07 1.73 -0.50
CA GLU A 40 0.23 0.99 0.44
C GLU A 40 -1.22 0.95 -0.04
N SER A 41 -1.81 2.10 -0.40
CA SER A 41 -3.19 2.16 -0.89
C SER A 41 -3.38 1.39 -2.19
N THR A 42 -2.48 1.56 -3.17
CA THR A 42 -2.57 0.85 -4.45
C THR A 42 -2.56 -0.67 -4.26
N THR A 43 -1.70 -1.17 -3.38
CA THR A 43 -1.65 -2.61 -3.07
C THR A 43 -2.92 -3.07 -2.37
N CYS A 44 -3.44 -2.28 -1.43
CA CYS A 44 -4.73 -2.56 -0.79
C CYS A 44 -5.86 -2.62 -1.81
N ASP A 45 -5.95 -1.63 -2.67
CA ASP A 45 -7.03 -1.53 -3.66
C ASP A 45 -6.98 -2.69 -4.67
N ALA A 46 -5.76 -3.12 -5.04
CA ALA A 46 -5.58 -4.31 -5.87
C ALA A 46 -6.08 -5.60 -5.18
N LEU A 47 -5.78 -5.76 -3.89
CA LEU A 47 -6.26 -6.90 -3.11
C LEU A 47 -7.79 -6.85 -2.92
N ASP A 48 -8.33 -5.67 -2.62
CA ASP A 48 -9.78 -5.45 -2.52
C ASP A 48 -10.47 -5.83 -3.83
N ALA A 49 -9.94 -5.39 -4.99
CA ALA A 49 -10.48 -5.72 -6.30
C ALA A 49 -10.47 -7.24 -6.58
N ILE A 50 -9.38 -7.93 -6.23
CA ILE A 50 -9.28 -9.39 -6.36
C ILE A 50 -10.38 -10.07 -5.54
N HIS A 51 -10.55 -9.69 -4.27
CA HIS A 51 -11.55 -10.31 -3.40
C HIS A 51 -12.97 -9.96 -3.80
N LEU A 52 -13.25 -8.74 -4.28
CA LEU A 52 -14.54 -8.36 -4.82
C LEU A 52 -14.91 -9.20 -6.05
N THR A 53 -13.95 -9.41 -6.96
CA THR A 53 -14.14 -10.25 -8.14
C THR A 53 -14.40 -11.70 -7.73
N LEU A 54 -13.60 -12.25 -6.82
CA LEU A 54 -13.82 -13.61 -6.30
C LEU A 54 -15.21 -13.75 -5.66
N TYR A 55 -15.64 -12.74 -4.89
CA TYR A 55 -16.94 -12.71 -4.26
C TYR A 55 -18.09 -12.70 -5.28
N SER A 56 -17.96 -11.93 -6.36
CA SER A 56 -19.02 -11.78 -7.38
C SER A 56 -19.08 -12.94 -8.37
N GLU A 57 -17.94 -13.55 -8.71
CA GLU A 57 -17.83 -14.53 -9.80
C GLU A 57 -17.76 -15.99 -9.31
N ALA A 58 -17.21 -16.23 -8.10
CA ALA A 58 -17.11 -17.59 -7.58
C ALA A 58 -18.49 -18.14 -7.22
N ARG A 59 -18.90 -19.19 -7.93
CA ARG A 59 -20.15 -19.90 -7.65
C ARG A 59 -20.01 -20.88 -6.49
N ASP A 60 -18.83 -21.48 -6.35
CA ASP A 60 -18.50 -22.42 -5.28
C ASP A 60 -17.04 -22.20 -4.80
N LEU A 61 -16.77 -22.59 -3.55
CA LEU A 61 -15.40 -22.64 -3.02
C LEU A 61 -14.49 -23.57 -3.83
N GLN A 62 -15.06 -24.58 -4.49
CA GLN A 62 -14.30 -25.53 -5.32
C GLN A 62 -13.72 -24.86 -6.55
N ASP A 63 -14.33 -23.79 -7.06
CA ASP A 63 -13.85 -23.04 -8.23
C ASP A 63 -12.59 -22.21 -7.93
N LEU A 64 -12.28 -22.02 -6.64
CA LEU A 64 -11.13 -21.23 -6.22
C LEU A 64 -9.83 -22.05 -6.24
N SER A 65 -8.71 -21.38 -6.53
CA SER A 65 -7.39 -22.02 -6.42
C SER A 65 -7.07 -22.38 -4.96
N ASP A 66 -6.21 -23.39 -4.76
CA ASP A 66 -5.81 -23.82 -3.43
C ASP A 66 -5.15 -22.72 -2.60
N ASN A 67 -4.45 -21.80 -3.24
CA ASN A 67 -3.85 -20.65 -2.59
C ASN A 67 -4.91 -19.71 -2.02
N ILE A 68 -5.94 -19.41 -2.78
CA ILE A 68 -7.08 -18.58 -2.35
C ILE A 68 -7.85 -19.29 -1.23
N LYS A 69 -8.13 -20.59 -1.36
CA LYS A 69 -8.75 -21.39 -0.29
C LYS A 69 -7.97 -21.28 1.03
N LYS A 70 -6.64 -21.45 0.97
CA LYS A 70 -5.77 -21.32 2.16
C LYS A 70 -5.85 -19.94 2.79
N ILE A 71 -5.90 -18.87 1.98
CA ILE A 71 -6.04 -17.49 2.48
C ILE A 71 -7.39 -17.34 3.20
N ILE A 72 -8.49 -17.74 2.55
CA ILE A 72 -9.84 -17.65 3.10
C ILE A 72 -9.92 -18.38 4.45
N PHE A 73 -9.50 -19.65 4.50
CA PHE A 73 -9.57 -20.44 5.73
C PHE A 73 -8.66 -19.92 6.83
N SER A 74 -7.46 -19.40 6.49
CA SER A 74 -6.58 -18.76 7.46
C SER A 74 -7.21 -17.52 8.09
N ASN A 75 -7.89 -16.69 7.29
CA ASN A 75 -8.55 -15.48 7.75
C ASN A 75 -9.82 -15.80 8.57
N LEU A 76 -10.59 -16.80 8.16
CA LEU A 76 -11.73 -17.30 8.92
C LEU A 76 -11.31 -17.78 10.32
N LYS A 77 -10.24 -18.57 10.41
CA LYS A 77 -9.71 -19.02 11.69
C LYS A 77 -9.33 -17.87 12.62
N GLN A 78 -8.80 -16.76 12.06
CA GLN A 78 -8.42 -15.59 12.84
C GLN A 78 -9.62 -14.69 13.19
N GLY A 79 -10.59 -14.59 12.29
CA GLY A 79 -11.71 -13.64 12.38
C GLY A 79 -12.90 -14.15 13.19
N LEU A 80 -13.16 -15.44 13.14
CA LEU A 80 -14.36 -16.00 13.77
C LEU A 80 -14.18 -16.32 15.26
N GLY A 81 -12.99 -16.74 15.69
CA GLY A 81 -12.81 -17.26 17.05
C GLY A 81 -13.87 -18.29 17.44
N ASP A 82 -13.86 -18.76 18.68
CA ASP A 82 -14.84 -19.76 19.15
C ASP A 82 -16.28 -19.22 19.20
N GLY A 83 -16.45 -17.94 19.53
CA GLY A 83 -17.78 -17.31 19.59
C GLY A 83 -18.41 -17.05 18.22
N GLY A 84 -17.62 -16.83 17.17
CA GLY A 84 -18.12 -16.65 15.81
C GLY A 84 -18.59 -17.97 15.19
N ILE A 85 -17.87 -19.06 15.44
CA ILE A 85 -18.27 -20.41 14.98
C ILE A 85 -19.60 -20.81 15.61
N LYS A 86 -19.78 -20.55 16.90
CA LYS A 86 -21.03 -20.83 17.61
C LYS A 86 -22.23 -20.10 16.99
N LYS A 87 -22.07 -18.81 16.66
CA LYS A 87 -23.11 -18.02 15.98
C LYS A 87 -23.49 -18.59 14.61
N ILE A 88 -22.51 -19.01 13.81
CA ILE A 88 -22.77 -19.61 12.49
C ILE A 88 -23.64 -20.87 12.62
N ILE A 89 -23.39 -21.68 13.66
CA ILE A 89 -24.13 -22.92 13.90
C ILE A 89 -25.54 -22.64 14.45
N GLU A 90 -25.68 -21.69 15.37
CA GLU A 90 -26.94 -21.39 16.05
C GLU A 90 -27.90 -20.53 15.20
N ASP A 91 -27.39 -19.56 14.43
CA ASP A 91 -28.20 -18.58 13.72
C ASP A 91 -28.60 -19.01 12.29
N GLN A 92 -28.29 -20.24 11.88
CA GLN A 92 -28.51 -20.74 10.51
C GLN A 92 -28.00 -19.79 9.42
N ILE A 93 -26.90 -19.12 9.69
CA ILE A 93 -26.30 -18.16 8.76
C ILE A 93 -25.78 -18.92 7.54
N ASP A 94 -26.01 -18.35 6.36
CA ASP A 94 -25.44 -18.88 5.11
C ASP A 94 -23.90 -18.88 5.22
N LEU A 95 -23.37 -20.09 5.41
CA LEU A 95 -21.94 -20.31 5.59
C LEU A 95 -21.10 -19.71 4.44
N ARG A 96 -21.67 -19.69 3.24
CA ARG A 96 -21.00 -19.10 2.07
C ARG A 96 -20.80 -17.60 2.23
N THR A 97 -21.84 -16.89 2.68
CA THR A 97 -21.78 -15.45 2.91
C THR A 97 -20.77 -15.11 4.01
N GLU A 98 -20.76 -15.89 5.09
CA GLU A 98 -19.81 -15.68 6.19
C GLU A 98 -18.35 -16.03 5.79
N ILE A 99 -18.13 -17.08 5.01
CA ILE A 99 -16.83 -17.42 4.47
C ILE A 99 -16.29 -16.26 3.59
N LEU A 100 -17.12 -15.71 2.75
CA LEU A 100 -16.70 -14.61 1.87
C LEU A 100 -16.49 -13.33 2.64
N LYS A 101 -17.34 -13.01 3.60
CA LYS A 101 -17.25 -11.81 4.44
C LYS A 101 -16.01 -11.82 5.34
N HIS A 102 -15.68 -12.93 5.95
CA HIS A 102 -14.54 -13.07 6.86
C HIS A 102 -13.28 -13.65 6.18
N GLY A 103 -13.40 -14.14 4.97
CA GLY A 103 -12.31 -14.73 4.19
C GLY A 103 -11.27 -13.73 3.72
N TYR A 104 -11.54 -12.44 3.83
CA TYR A 104 -10.62 -11.37 3.52
C TYR A 104 -10.49 -10.38 4.67
N SER A 105 -9.26 -10.09 5.06
CA SER A 105 -8.97 -9.05 6.04
C SER A 105 -7.75 -8.25 5.58
N LYS A 106 -7.98 -7.00 5.22
CA LYS A 106 -6.95 -6.02 4.84
C LYS A 106 -5.86 -5.90 5.92
N ARG A 107 -6.25 -5.95 7.19
CA ARG A 107 -5.31 -5.86 8.33
C ARG A 107 -4.31 -7.00 8.39
N ASN A 108 -4.67 -8.17 7.88
CA ASN A 108 -3.80 -9.35 7.92
C ASN A 108 -2.68 -9.30 6.88
N PHE A 109 -2.77 -8.40 5.91
CA PHE A 109 -1.77 -8.27 4.84
C PHE A 109 -0.82 -7.09 5.06
N LEU A 110 -1.27 -6.06 5.77
CA LEU A 110 -0.55 -4.79 5.89
C LEU A 110 -0.40 -4.39 7.36
N SER A 111 0.46 -5.09 8.08
CA SER A 111 0.77 -4.81 9.49
C SER A 111 1.83 -3.71 9.63
N GLY A 112 1.59 -2.49 9.11
CA GLY A 112 2.39 -1.30 9.42
C GLY A 112 3.83 -1.24 8.87
N ASN A 113 4.33 -2.31 8.26
CA ASN A 113 5.68 -2.41 7.70
C ASN A 113 5.64 -2.81 6.21
N PHE A 114 4.89 -2.03 5.42
CA PHE A 114 4.75 -2.26 4.00
C PHE A 114 6.08 -2.02 3.27
N ASP A 115 6.61 -3.07 2.63
CA ASP A 115 7.81 -3.04 1.81
C ASP A 115 7.74 -4.07 0.67
N ILE A 116 8.78 -4.10 -0.15
CA ILE A 116 8.86 -5.01 -1.29
C ILE A 116 8.79 -6.49 -0.87
N ASP A 117 9.36 -6.84 0.27
CA ASP A 117 9.36 -8.22 0.78
C ASP A 117 7.92 -8.64 1.17
N GLN A 118 7.14 -7.73 1.73
CA GLN A 118 5.73 -7.96 2.03
C GLN A 118 4.91 -8.10 0.75
N ILE A 119 5.13 -7.23 -0.24
CA ILE A 119 4.47 -7.34 -1.56
C ILE A 119 4.77 -8.71 -2.17
N GLN A 120 6.03 -9.14 -2.22
CA GLN A 120 6.42 -10.42 -2.77
C GLN A 120 5.80 -11.61 -2.02
N LYS A 121 5.73 -11.54 -0.68
CA LYS A 121 5.04 -12.55 0.15
C LYS A 121 3.56 -12.65 -0.18
N VAL A 122 2.88 -11.51 -0.33
CA VAL A 122 1.46 -11.46 -0.71
C VAL A 122 1.27 -12.08 -2.08
N ILE A 123 2.04 -11.67 -3.08
CA ILE A 123 1.98 -12.21 -4.44
C ILE A 123 2.14 -13.72 -4.45
N LYS A 124 3.19 -14.23 -3.77
CA LYS A 124 3.44 -15.65 -3.63
C LYS A 124 2.29 -16.38 -2.93
N LYS A 125 1.73 -15.76 -1.87
CA LYS A 125 0.60 -16.32 -1.11
C LYS A 125 -0.64 -16.47 -1.98
N TYR A 126 -0.88 -15.51 -2.89
CA TYR A 126 -1.98 -15.57 -3.87
C TYR A 126 -1.68 -16.50 -5.07
N GLY A 127 -0.46 -16.96 -5.23
CA GLY A 127 -0.05 -17.83 -6.35
C GLY A 127 0.17 -17.06 -7.66
N PHE A 128 0.36 -15.74 -7.59
CA PHE A 128 0.68 -14.95 -8.77
C PHE A 128 2.16 -15.07 -9.14
N ASN A 129 2.43 -15.23 -10.42
CA ASN A 129 3.76 -15.08 -10.98
C ASN A 129 3.91 -13.63 -11.47
N LEU A 130 4.56 -12.80 -10.68
CA LEU A 130 4.95 -11.47 -11.13
C LEU A 130 6.21 -11.59 -11.98
N HIS A 131 6.05 -11.42 -13.28
CA HIS A 131 7.16 -11.01 -14.12
C HIS A 131 7.33 -9.51 -13.95
N ILE A 132 8.26 -9.11 -13.09
CA ILE A 132 8.65 -7.70 -13.01
C ILE A 132 9.33 -7.39 -14.34
N VAL A 133 8.58 -6.78 -15.24
CA VAL A 133 9.15 -6.23 -16.47
C VAL A 133 10.05 -5.09 -16.01
N ASN A 134 11.35 -5.28 -16.15
CA ASN A 134 12.28 -4.17 -16.04
C ASN A 134 11.79 -3.11 -17.05
N GLY A 135 11.43 -1.91 -16.56
CA GLY A 135 10.98 -0.82 -17.43
C GLY A 135 11.99 -0.60 -18.56
N GLU A 136 11.60 0.08 -19.61
CA GLU A 136 12.38 0.30 -20.84
C GLU A 136 13.85 0.73 -20.59
N ASN A 137 14.19 1.19 -19.39
CA ASN A 137 15.54 1.55 -18.95
C ASN A 137 16.22 0.54 -18.00
N GLY A 138 15.67 -0.67 -17.81
CA GLY A 138 16.31 -1.73 -17.04
C GLY A 138 16.54 -1.45 -15.54
N LYS A 139 15.92 -0.42 -14.98
CA LYS A 139 16.21 0.08 -13.63
C LYS A 139 15.10 -0.23 -12.62
N TYR A 140 14.83 -1.51 -12.39
CA TYR A 140 14.08 -1.90 -11.20
C TYR A 140 14.99 -1.80 -9.98
N ARG A 141 14.64 -0.92 -9.03
CA ARG A 141 15.40 -0.69 -7.79
C ARG A 141 14.55 -0.96 -6.55
N PRO A 142 14.41 -2.21 -6.13
CA PRO A 142 13.61 -2.58 -4.96
C PRO A 142 14.09 -1.92 -3.67
N GLU A 143 15.38 -1.56 -3.57
CA GLU A 143 15.98 -0.83 -2.46
C GLU A 143 15.37 0.55 -2.25
N ILE A 144 14.82 1.19 -3.29
CA ILE A 144 14.16 2.49 -3.17
C ILE A 144 12.91 2.37 -2.28
N ILE A 145 12.12 1.32 -2.45
CA ILE A 145 10.93 1.09 -1.60
C ILE A 145 11.33 0.92 -0.14
N LYS A 146 12.45 0.24 0.14
CA LYS A 146 12.99 0.10 1.49
C LYS A 146 13.44 1.43 2.07
N ILE A 147 14.08 2.29 1.26
CA ILE A 147 14.47 3.64 1.67
C ILE A 147 13.23 4.47 2.01
N ILE A 148 12.21 4.46 1.14
CA ILE A 148 10.95 5.17 1.36
C ILE A 148 10.29 4.74 2.66
N LYS A 149 10.17 3.43 2.92
CA LYS A 149 9.64 2.88 4.17
C LYS A 149 10.41 3.38 5.39
N ASN A 150 11.74 3.28 5.36
CA ASN A 150 12.57 3.68 6.49
C ASN A 150 12.42 5.18 6.78
N LYS A 151 12.49 6.03 5.75
CA LYS A 151 12.31 7.48 5.90
C LYS A 151 10.92 7.85 6.42
N ARG A 152 9.87 7.17 5.92
CA ARG A 152 8.49 7.36 6.42
C ARG A 152 8.39 6.98 7.90
N ASN A 153 9.00 5.86 8.31
CA ASN A 153 8.98 5.42 9.70
C ASN A 153 9.75 6.39 10.61
N ASP A 154 10.95 6.82 10.20
CA ASP A 154 11.75 7.80 10.94
C ASP A 154 10.97 9.10 11.16
N LEU A 155 10.26 9.60 10.12
CA LEU A 155 9.40 10.78 10.23
C LEU A 155 8.19 10.55 11.12
N ALA A 156 7.51 9.40 10.98
CA ALA A 156 6.30 9.08 11.74
C ALA A 156 6.58 8.89 13.24
N HIS A 157 7.75 8.36 13.58
CA HIS A 157 8.18 8.17 14.97
C HIS A 157 8.92 9.37 15.56
N GLY A 158 9.12 10.44 14.76
CA GLY A 158 9.86 11.63 15.21
C GLY A 158 11.36 11.39 15.41
N SER A 159 11.92 10.30 14.87
CA SER A 159 13.35 9.98 14.96
C SER A 159 14.20 10.98 14.17
N ILE A 160 13.64 11.57 13.12
CA ILE A 160 14.24 12.67 12.35
C ILE A 160 13.20 13.75 12.09
N SER A 161 13.65 15.01 11.98
CA SER A 161 12.77 16.11 11.56
C SER A 161 12.57 16.11 10.04
N PHE A 162 11.49 16.75 9.57
CA PHE A 162 11.26 16.97 8.13
C PHE A 162 12.44 17.70 7.48
N GLU A 163 13.00 18.67 8.17
CA GLU A 163 14.14 19.42 7.68
C GLU A 163 15.38 18.52 7.51
N GLN A 164 15.70 17.71 8.51
CA GLN A 164 16.81 16.76 8.44
C GLN A 164 16.60 15.71 7.35
N CYS A 165 15.39 15.17 7.24
CA CYS A 165 15.05 14.18 6.21
C CYS A 165 15.20 14.73 4.80
N GLY A 166 14.77 15.98 4.56
CA GLY A 166 14.79 16.62 3.24
C GLY A 166 16.14 17.25 2.86
N GLN A 167 17.14 17.25 3.75
CA GLN A 167 18.39 17.97 3.55
C GLN A 167 19.29 17.40 2.44
N ASN A 168 19.33 16.07 2.28
CA ASN A 168 20.30 15.36 1.45
C ASN A 168 19.68 14.67 0.22
N ILE A 169 18.52 15.14 -0.27
CA ILE A 169 17.88 14.55 -1.43
C ILE A 169 18.18 15.41 -2.64
N PRO A 170 19.00 14.95 -3.61
CA PRO A 170 19.13 15.62 -4.89
C PRO A 170 17.78 15.62 -5.58
N LEU A 171 17.34 16.76 -6.13
CA LEU A 171 16.09 16.89 -6.91
C LEU A 171 15.97 15.86 -8.04
N PHE A 172 17.11 15.43 -8.59
CA PHE A 172 17.19 14.46 -9.70
C PHE A 172 16.90 13.02 -9.29
N SER A 173 17.06 12.65 -8.01
CA SER A 173 16.77 11.27 -7.55
C SER A 173 15.28 10.99 -7.35
N MET A 174 14.42 12.00 -7.48
CA MET A 174 12.96 11.86 -7.41
C MET A 174 12.29 11.81 -8.80
N GLN A 175 13.06 12.02 -9.88
CA GLN A 175 12.56 12.02 -11.26
C GLN A 175 12.88 10.73 -12.04
N GLU A 176 13.64 9.81 -11.47
CA GLU A 176 13.92 8.48 -11.99
C GLU A 176 13.01 7.42 -11.34
#